data_bfd6e87842172768ace6f0b7fcd0c023
#
_entry.id   bfd6e87842172768ace6f0b7fcd0c023
#
_cell.length_a   1.000
_cell.length_b   1.000
_cell.length_c   1.000
_cell.angle_alpha   90.00
_cell.angle_beta   90.00
_cell.angle_gamma   90.00
#
_symmetry.space_group_name_H-M   'P 1'
#
loop_
_entity.id
_entity.type
_entity.pdbx_description
1 polymer ?
#
loop_
_entity_poly.entity_id
_entity_poly.type
_entity_poly.pdbx_seq_one_letter_code
_entity_poly.pdbx_strand_id
1 'polypeptide(L)'
;MRVLGVSAFYHDSAAALVVDGDIVAAAQEERFTRKKHDAAFPEKAISFCLAEAGVGLEDIDFVAFYDKPFLKFERLLETYIAFAPKGFQSFRMAMPVWLREKLFQKDLLRKEFQKFHSGFDWQNRLLFSEHHLSHAASAFYPCPFEEALVLTMDGVGEWATTSAALGRGSSLEVTREMHFPHSLGLLYSAFTYYTGFKVNSGEYKLMGLAPYGVPEYRDRILDNLVDLKPDGTFRLDQSYFDYCTGLRMTNRKFDSLFGQPARGPEERLTQFHMDVAASIQAVTEEIVLRLTRALAAETGQRNLCLAGGVALNCVANGKVLADGAFDHIWVQPAAGDAGGALGAALAVYYLNQGQKRPPPSNGPGEDAMKGAYLGPGFSNDEITAALDAAGARYDVMYDDVLVARTADALANGQAVGWFQGRMEFGPRALGGRSILADPRSPEMQRTLNLKVKYRESFRPFAPSVARENVADWFNLDKDSPYMLIVAEVREDRRRKMTHAEEQLFGIEKLNVPRSEIPAVTHVDYSARIQTVTPATNPRYHALLKAFEARTGCPVLVNTSFNVRGEPIVCTPLDAFRCFMGCDLDVLAIGNCLLRKEDQDPALETDYKDAFELD
;
A
#
# COMPACT_ATOMS: atom_id res chain seq x y z
N MET A 1 -7.25 -25.11 13.98
CA MET A 1 -8.12 -23.95 14.27
C MET A 1 -8.09 -23.02 13.07
N ARG A 2 -9.27 -22.65 12.56
CA ARG A 2 -9.46 -21.81 11.38
C ARG A 2 -10.10 -20.49 11.80
N VAL A 3 -9.41 -19.39 11.52
CA VAL A 3 -9.90 -18.04 11.85
C VAL A 3 -10.00 -17.23 10.58
N LEU A 4 -11.20 -16.76 10.26
CA LEU A 4 -11.49 -15.89 9.13
C LEU A 4 -11.51 -14.43 9.63
N GLY A 5 -10.56 -13.62 9.20
CA GLY A 5 -10.52 -12.18 9.48
C GLY A 5 -11.21 -11.37 8.39
N VAL A 6 -11.89 -10.31 8.78
CA VAL A 6 -12.67 -9.45 7.89
C VAL A 6 -12.48 -7.98 8.24
N SER A 7 -12.19 -7.15 7.23
CA SER A 7 -12.32 -5.70 7.25
C SER A 7 -13.42 -5.26 6.28
N ALA A 8 -14.30 -4.35 6.69
CA ALA A 8 -15.42 -3.90 5.87
C ALA A 8 -16.06 -2.60 6.37
N PHE A 9 -16.90 -1.98 5.51
CA PHE A 9 -17.78 -0.86 5.79
C PHE A 9 -17.08 0.49 6.06
N TYR A 10 -15.86 0.65 5.57
CA TYR A 10 -15.16 1.94 5.58
C TYR A 10 -14.44 2.18 4.24
N HIS A 11 -13.27 1.60 4.01
CA HIS A 11 -12.57 1.51 2.73
C HIS A 11 -11.72 0.24 2.74
N ASP A 12 -11.24 -0.18 1.56
CA ASP A 12 -10.31 -1.31 1.40
C ASP A 12 -10.77 -2.61 2.08
N SER A 13 -12.05 -2.97 1.87
CA SER A 13 -12.60 -4.21 2.42
C SER A 13 -11.77 -5.42 1.99
N ALA A 14 -11.54 -6.36 2.91
CA ALA A 14 -10.69 -7.52 2.70
C ALA A 14 -11.10 -8.70 3.57
N ALA A 15 -10.64 -9.89 3.18
CA ALA A 15 -10.70 -11.09 3.99
C ALA A 15 -9.31 -11.76 4.05
N ALA A 16 -9.03 -12.45 5.16
CA ALA A 16 -7.86 -13.28 5.35
C ALA A 16 -8.20 -14.54 6.13
N LEU A 17 -7.64 -15.68 5.74
CA LEU A 17 -7.85 -16.95 6.42
C LEU A 17 -6.54 -17.45 7.04
N VAL A 18 -6.57 -17.68 8.34
CA VAL A 18 -5.50 -18.27 9.13
C VAL A 18 -5.91 -19.66 9.58
N VAL A 19 -5.09 -20.66 9.30
CA VAL A 19 -5.31 -22.06 9.67
C VAL A 19 -4.12 -22.54 10.50
N ASP A 20 -4.35 -22.90 11.75
CA ASP A 20 -3.31 -23.34 12.68
C ASP A 20 -2.08 -22.38 12.77
N GLY A 21 -2.32 -21.09 12.61
CA GLY A 21 -1.31 -20.04 12.62
C GLY A 21 -0.68 -19.74 11.26
N ASP A 22 -0.91 -20.56 10.24
CA ASP A 22 -0.45 -20.29 8.87
C ASP A 22 -1.42 -19.38 8.12
N ILE A 23 -0.88 -18.40 7.39
CA ILE A 23 -1.64 -17.50 6.53
C ILE A 23 -1.88 -18.21 5.19
N VAL A 24 -3.10 -18.74 5.00
CA VAL A 24 -3.44 -19.54 3.81
C VAL A 24 -3.80 -18.65 2.63
N ALA A 25 -4.65 -17.64 2.86
CA ALA A 25 -5.13 -16.74 1.82
C ALA A 25 -5.49 -15.38 2.40
N ALA A 26 -5.31 -14.33 1.61
CA ALA A 26 -5.80 -12.99 1.90
C ALA A 26 -6.03 -12.22 0.59
N ALA A 27 -7.15 -11.47 0.51
CA ALA A 27 -7.46 -10.67 -0.67
C ALA A 27 -8.33 -9.47 -0.32
N GLN A 28 -8.18 -8.39 -1.11
CA GLN A 28 -9.04 -7.22 -1.07
C GLN A 28 -10.25 -7.44 -1.99
N GLU A 29 -11.43 -6.99 -1.57
CA GLU A 29 -12.68 -7.12 -2.33
C GLU A 29 -12.62 -6.39 -3.67
N GLU A 30 -11.95 -5.23 -3.72
CA GLU A 30 -11.80 -4.43 -4.94
C GLU A 30 -11.16 -5.20 -6.10
N ARG A 31 -10.35 -6.25 -5.81
CA ARG A 31 -9.70 -7.09 -6.83
C ARG A 31 -10.72 -7.88 -7.64
N PHE A 32 -11.81 -8.29 -7.00
CA PHE A 32 -12.88 -9.07 -7.60
C PHE A 32 -14.04 -8.21 -8.14
N THR A 33 -14.38 -7.13 -7.44
CA THR A 33 -15.47 -6.23 -7.84
C THR A 33 -15.06 -5.24 -8.92
N ARG A 34 -13.76 -5.07 -9.12
CA ARG A 34 -13.15 -4.06 -10.01
C ARG A 34 -13.51 -2.62 -9.63
N LYS A 35 -13.94 -2.40 -8.39
CA LYS A 35 -14.26 -1.09 -7.82
C LYS A 35 -13.19 -0.72 -6.79
N LYS A 36 -12.41 0.31 -7.11
CA LYS A 36 -11.29 0.75 -6.26
C LYS A 36 -11.77 1.25 -4.90
N HIS A 37 -11.04 0.86 -3.83
CA HIS A 37 -11.38 1.16 -2.43
C HIS A 37 -12.81 0.72 -2.07
N ASP A 38 -13.24 -0.46 -2.55
CA ASP A 38 -14.58 -0.99 -2.25
C ASP A 38 -14.77 -1.14 -0.75
N ALA A 39 -15.81 -0.48 -0.22
CA ALA A 39 -16.17 -0.47 1.19
C ALA A 39 -17.24 -1.50 1.55
N ALA A 40 -17.78 -2.22 0.56
CA ALA A 40 -18.85 -3.19 0.78
C ALA A 40 -18.38 -4.38 1.64
N PHE A 41 -19.31 -5.22 2.07
CA PHE A 41 -18.96 -6.49 2.69
C PHE A 41 -18.15 -7.37 1.70
N PRO A 42 -16.99 -7.94 2.10
CA PRO A 42 -16.05 -8.58 1.19
C PRO A 42 -16.48 -10.03 0.84
N GLU A 43 -17.63 -10.17 0.20
CA GLU A 43 -18.24 -11.46 -0.13
C GLU A 43 -17.35 -12.32 -1.02
N LYS A 44 -16.75 -11.70 -2.04
CA LYS A 44 -15.90 -12.42 -3.01
C LYS A 44 -14.54 -12.77 -2.41
N ALA A 45 -13.95 -11.87 -1.61
CA ALA A 45 -12.70 -12.15 -0.92
C ALA A 45 -12.87 -13.28 0.12
N ILE A 46 -14.00 -13.32 0.85
CA ILE A 46 -14.34 -14.42 1.75
C ILE A 46 -14.49 -15.73 0.97
N SER A 47 -15.28 -15.72 -0.12
CA SER A 47 -15.48 -16.90 -0.97
C SER A 47 -14.16 -17.45 -1.50
N PHE A 48 -13.25 -16.55 -1.94
CA PHE A 48 -11.91 -16.92 -2.37
C PHE A 48 -11.10 -17.56 -1.24
N CYS A 49 -11.04 -16.94 -0.06
CA CYS A 49 -10.28 -17.48 1.08
C CYS A 49 -10.78 -18.87 1.51
N LEU A 50 -12.09 -19.08 1.54
CA LEU A 50 -12.68 -20.38 1.85
C LEU A 50 -12.36 -21.43 0.78
N ALA A 51 -12.52 -21.07 -0.49
CA ALA A 51 -12.23 -21.97 -1.62
C ALA A 51 -10.75 -22.37 -1.67
N GLU A 52 -9.81 -21.44 -1.41
CA GLU A 52 -8.37 -21.70 -1.41
C GLU A 52 -7.97 -22.73 -0.34
N ALA A 53 -8.68 -22.73 0.79
CA ALA A 53 -8.48 -23.73 1.85
C ALA A 53 -9.31 -25.00 1.67
N GLY A 54 -10.22 -25.05 0.70
CA GLY A 54 -11.12 -26.18 0.47
C GLY A 54 -12.12 -26.41 1.61
N VAL A 55 -12.59 -25.32 2.27
CA VAL A 55 -13.50 -25.38 3.44
C VAL A 55 -14.75 -24.53 3.22
N GLY A 56 -15.83 -24.85 3.95
CA GLY A 56 -17.01 -24.00 4.05
C GLY A 56 -16.96 -23.07 5.26
N LEU A 57 -17.93 -22.17 5.37
CA LEU A 57 -18.04 -21.29 6.54
C LEU A 57 -18.34 -22.06 7.82
N GLU A 58 -19.03 -23.21 7.72
CA GLU A 58 -19.31 -24.15 8.82
C GLU A 58 -18.04 -24.69 9.47
N ASP A 59 -16.95 -24.80 8.71
CA ASP A 59 -15.65 -25.31 9.17
C ASP A 59 -14.80 -24.25 9.88
N ILE A 60 -15.24 -22.98 9.89
CA ILE A 60 -14.53 -21.87 10.51
C ILE A 60 -14.83 -21.85 12.01
N ASP A 61 -13.78 -21.88 12.84
CA ASP A 61 -13.93 -21.83 14.29
C ASP A 61 -14.31 -20.43 14.78
N PHE A 62 -13.66 -19.38 14.23
CA PHE A 62 -13.93 -17.99 14.57
C PHE A 62 -13.91 -17.09 13.35
N VAL A 63 -14.79 -16.09 13.38
CA VAL A 63 -14.76 -14.93 12.49
C VAL A 63 -14.30 -13.73 13.31
N ALA A 64 -13.25 -13.06 12.87
CA ALA A 64 -12.64 -11.89 13.53
C ALA A 64 -12.91 -10.62 12.72
N PHE A 65 -13.60 -9.66 13.29
CA PHE A 65 -13.80 -8.35 12.68
C PHE A 65 -12.75 -7.36 13.19
N TYR A 66 -12.21 -6.50 12.31
CA TYR A 66 -10.99 -5.71 12.52
C TYR A 66 -11.14 -4.47 13.39
N ASP A 67 -12.36 -4.11 13.81
CA ASP A 67 -12.62 -2.98 14.69
C ASP A 67 -13.78 -3.22 15.69
N LYS A 68 -13.92 -2.33 16.68
CA LYS A 68 -14.99 -2.35 17.68
C LYS A 68 -16.01 -1.25 17.38
N PRO A 69 -17.13 -1.55 16.72
CA PRO A 69 -18.09 -0.57 16.23
C PRO A 69 -18.68 0.34 17.31
N PHE A 70 -18.92 -0.20 18.51
CA PHE A 70 -19.48 0.59 19.64
C PHE A 70 -18.52 1.68 20.10
N LEU A 71 -17.22 1.39 20.20
CA LEU A 71 -16.21 2.38 20.57
C LEU A 71 -16.05 3.45 19.48
N LYS A 72 -16.13 3.07 18.19
CA LYS A 72 -16.17 4.04 17.08
C LYS A 72 -17.39 4.97 17.19
N PHE A 73 -18.57 4.41 17.48
CA PHE A 73 -19.78 5.20 17.65
C PHE A 73 -19.67 6.16 18.85
N GLU A 74 -19.15 5.68 19.99
CA GLU A 74 -18.88 6.50 21.19
C GLU A 74 -17.99 7.70 20.84
N ARG A 75 -16.84 7.47 20.20
CA ARG A 75 -15.95 8.56 19.77
C ARG A 75 -16.68 9.59 18.91
N LEU A 76 -17.46 9.13 17.92
CA LEU A 76 -18.19 10.03 17.03
C LEU A 76 -19.17 10.90 17.83
N LEU A 77 -19.92 10.30 18.75
CA LEU A 77 -20.88 11.01 19.60
C LEU A 77 -20.18 12.02 20.51
N GLU A 78 -19.13 11.61 21.22
CA GLU A 78 -18.35 12.49 22.10
C GLU A 78 -17.72 13.65 21.33
N THR A 79 -17.21 13.39 20.11
CA THR A 79 -16.66 14.44 19.26
C THR A 79 -17.70 15.52 18.95
N TYR A 80 -18.92 15.14 18.55
CA TYR A 80 -19.95 16.15 18.28
C TYR A 80 -20.40 16.90 19.51
N ILE A 81 -20.47 16.26 20.69
CA ILE A 81 -20.76 16.91 21.97
C ILE A 81 -19.65 17.91 22.30
N ALA A 82 -18.39 17.53 22.17
CA ALA A 82 -17.24 18.40 22.51
C ALA A 82 -17.15 19.65 21.61
N PHE A 83 -17.57 19.55 20.34
CA PHE A 83 -17.54 20.67 19.40
C PHE A 83 -18.86 21.44 19.28
N ALA A 84 -19.92 21.05 20.03
CA ALA A 84 -21.24 21.72 19.94
C ALA A 84 -21.13 23.24 20.21
N PRO A 85 -21.87 24.08 19.47
CA PRO A 85 -22.89 23.78 18.44
C PRO A 85 -22.34 23.58 17.01
N LYS A 86 -20.99 23.56 16.81
CA LYS A 86 -20.40 23.33 15.50
C LYS A 86 -20.73 21.91 15.00
N GLY A 87 -20.84 21.73 13.68
CA GLY A 87 -21.06 20.42 13.08
C GLY A 87 -22.50 19.89 13.13
N PHE A 88 -23.50 20.68 13.54
CA PHE A 88 -24.90 20.22 13.60
C PHE A 88 -25.42 19.69 12.25
N GLN A 89 -25.02 20.30 11.14
CA GLN A 89 -25.45 19.86 9.82
C GLN A 89 -24.89 18.47 9.47
N SER A 90 -23.57 18.25 9.65
CA SER A 90 -22.93 16.96 9.42
C SER A 90 -23.45 15.90 10.39
N PHE A 91 -23.67 16.23 11.66
CA PHE A 91 -24.31 15.35 12.64
C PHE A 91 -25.68 14.86 12.17
N ARG A 92 -26.55 15.78 11.74
CA ARG A 92 -27.89 15.44 11.22
C ARG A 92 -27.84 14.51 10.00
N MET A 93 -26.82 14.67 9.15
CA MET A 93 -26.62 13.81 7.97
C MET A 93 -26.05 12.44 8.34
N ALA A 94 -25.10 12.40 9.27
CA ALA A 94 -24.37 11.19 9.61
C ALA A 94 -25.14 10.28 10.60
N MET A 95 -25.91 10.85 11.53
CA MET A 95 -26.60 10.09 12.58
C MET A 95 -27.50 8.96 12.05
N PRO A 96 -28.37 9.17 11.06
CA PRO A 96 -29.21 8.08 10.54
C PRO A 96 -28.41 6.92 9.96
N VAL A 97 -27.28 7.22 9.30
CA VAL A 97 -26.38 6.22 8.74
C VAL A 97 -25.69 5.45 9.87
N TRP A 98 -25.13 6.15 10.87
CA TRP A 98 -24.40 5.52 11.97
C TRP A 98 -25.28 4.68 12.87
N LEU A 99 -26.49 5.12 13.15
CA LEU A 99 -27.46 4.34 13.90
C LEU A 99 -27.81 3.03 13.16
N ARG A 100 -27.95 3.05 11.85
CA ARG A 100 -28.28 1.85 11.06
C ARG A 100 -27.09 0.93 10.86
N GLU A 101 -25.93 1.49 10.54
CA GLU A 101 -24.77 0.72 10.03
C GLU A 101 -23.74 0.43 11.13
N LYS A 102 -23.48 1.37 12.06
CA LYS A 102 -22.44 1.18 13.08
C LYS A 102 -22.98 0.61 14.37
N LEU A 103 -24.09 1.10 14.88
CA LEU A 103 -24.69 0.60 16.11
C LEU A 103 -25.19 -0.85 15.96
N PHE A 104 -25.74 -1.20 14.79
CA PHE A 104 -26.22 -2.54 14.46
C PHE A 104 -25.27 -3.34 13.57
N GLN A 105 -23.98 -2.99 13.57
CA GLN A 105 -22.98 -3.65 12.71
C GLN A 105 -22.86 -5.16 12.96
N LYS A 106 -23.02 -5.61 14.20
CA LYS A 106 -23.05 -7.03 14.53
C LYS A 106 -24.21 -7.76 13.81
N ASP A 107 -25.40 -7.16 13.80
CA ASP A 107 -26.54 -7.72 13.09
C ASP A 107 -26.39 -7.64 11.57
N LEU A 108 -25.74 -6.60 11.07
CA LEU A 108 -25.41 -6.46 9.66
C LEU A 108 -24.44 -7.58 9.23
N LEU A 109 -23.34 -7.75 9.96
CA LEU A 109 -22.39 -8.85 9.73
C LEU A 109 -23.10 -10.21 9.76
N ARG A 110 -23.94 -10.46 10.78
CA ARG A 110 -24.71 -11.70 10.86
C ARG A 110 -25.55 -11.94 9.62
N LYS A 111 -26.27 -10.93 9.13
CA LYS A 111 -27.10 -11.04 7.91
C LYS A 111 -26.26 -11.35 6.67
N GLU A 112 -25.13 -10.68 6.51
CA GLU A 112 -24.22 -10.92 5.38
C GLU A 112 -23.67 -12.35 5.41
N PHE A 113 -23.18 -12.80 6.53
CA PHE A 113 -22.67 -14.15 6.67
C PHE A 113 -23.76 -15.24 6.57
N GLN A 114 -25.01 -14.97 6.98
CA GLN A 114 -26.12 -15.90 6.81
C GLN A 114 -26.40 -16.25 5.34
N LYS A 115 -25.92 -15.45 4.39
CA LYS A 115 -25.97 -15.79 2.97
C LYS A 115 -25.05 -16.97 2.62
N PHE A 116 -23.95 -17.16 3.35
CA PHE A 116 -23.02 -18.28 3.17
C PHE A 116 -23.51 -19.53 3.92
N HIS A 117 -23.91 -19.38 5.18
CA HIS A 117 -24.37 -20.51 6.01
C HIS A 117 -25.39 -20.04 7.04
N SER A 118 -26.66 -20.44 6.88
CA SER A 118 -27.77 -19.99 7.73
C SER A 118 -27.71 -20.47 9.18
N GLY A 119 -27.00 -21.58 9.45
CA GLY A 119 -26.86 -22.21 10.76
C GLY A 119 -25.61 -21.86 11.55
N PHE A 120 -24.82 -20.87 11.12
CA PHE A 120 -23.58 -20.52 11.83
C PHE A 120 -23.85 -19.91 13.21
N ASP A 121 -23.15 -20.40 14.25
CA ASP A 121 -23.29 -19.92 15.63
C ASP A 121 -22.54 -18.58 15.84
N TRP A 122 -23.23 -17.49 15.63
CA TRP A 122 -22.68 -16.14 15.73
C TRP A 122 -22.41 -15.65 17.15
N GLN A 123 -23.03 -16.27 18.15
CA GLN A 123 -22.92 -15.79 19.52
C GLN A 123 -21.53 -16.01 20.10
N ASN A 124 -20.93 -17.17 19.76
CA ASN A 124 -19.66 -17.59 20.31
C ASN A 124 -18.49 -17.52 19.33
N ARG A 125 -18.77 -17.36 18.02
CA ARG A 125 -17.75 -17.41 16.96
C ARG A 125 -17.43 -16.07 16.30
N LEU A 126 -18.28 -15.03 16.44
CA LEU A 126 -17.99 -13.70 15.92
C LEU A 126 -17.31 -12.84 16.98
N LEU A 127 -16.05 -12.53 16.77
CA LEU A 127 -15.18 -11.75 17.66
C LEU A 127 -14.80 -10.41 17.02
N PHE A 128 -14.48 -9.43 17.84
CA PHE A 128 -14.08 -8.08 17.42
C PHE A 128 -12.72 -7.76 18.03
N SER A 129 -11.75 -7.41 17.19
CA SER A 129 -10.45 -6.89 17.60
C SER A 129 -10.49 -5.35 17.61
N GLU A 130 -9.69 -4.71 18.42
CA GLU A 130 -9.47 -3.26 18.30
C GLU A 130 -8.70 -2.93 17.03
N HIS A 131 -9.01 -1.80 16.41
CA HIS A 131 -8.44 -1.41 15.12
C HIS A 131 -6.89 -1.36 15.16
N HIS A 132 -6.32 -0.63 16.12
CA HIS A 132 -4.87 -0.54 16.26
C HIS A 132 -4.21 -1.85 16.70
N LEU A 133 -4.89 -2.68 17.49
CA LEU A 133 -4.43 -4.03 17.80
C LEU A 133 -4.43 -4.93 16.54
N SER A 134 -5.45 -4.78 15.67
CA SER A 134 -5.48 -5.48 14.39
C SER A 134 -4.31 -5.08 13.49
N HIS A 135 -4.00 -3.79 13.38
CA HIS A 135 -2.81 -3.32 12.67
C HIS A 135 -1.52 -3.87 13.29
N ALA A 136 -1.36 -3.76 14.61
CA ALA A 136 -0.17 -4.24 15.29
C ALA A 136 0.03 -5.76 15.13
N ALA A 137 -1.04 -6.55 15.25
CA ALA A 137 -1.02 -7.99 15.04
C ALA A 137 -0.67 -8.36 13.59
N SER A 138 -1.19 -7.61 12.61
CA SER A 138 -0.86 -7.81 11.20
C SER A 138 0.61 -7.60 10.89
N ALA A 139 1.30 -6.74 11.66
CA ALA A 139 2.72 -6.48 11.51
C ALA A 139 3.58 -7.43 12.34
N PHE A 140 3.22 -7.72 13.57
CA PHE A 140 4.08 -8.49 14.47
C PHE A 140 4.11 -9.98 14.16
N TYR A 141 2.94 -10.62 14.02
CA TYR A 141 2.91 -12.07 13.89
C TYR A 141 3.53 -12.61 12.60
N PRO A 142 3.40 -11.94 11.44
CA PRO A 142 4.10 -12.41 10.24
C PRO A 142 5.56 -11.99 10.13
N CYS A 143 6.04 -11.02 10.94
CA CYS A 143 7.42 -10.51 10.80
C CYS A 143 8.47 -11.57 11.13
N PRO A 144 9.72 -11.40 10.67
CA PRO A 144 10.81 -12.36 10.90
C PRO A 144 11.48 -12.20 12.29
N PHE A 145 10.87 -11.46 13.24
CA PHE A 145 11.45 -11.16 14.53
C PHE A 145 10.75 -11.89 15.66
N GLU A 146 11.51 -12.44 16.61
CA GLU A 146 10.96 -13.02 17.85
C GLU A 146 10.46 -11.91 18.80
N GLU A 147 11.19 -10.79 18.85
CA GLU A 147 10.83 -9.59 19.59
C GLU A 147 10.93 -8.35 18.72
N ALA A 148 9.95 -7.45 18.84
CA ALA A 148 9.94 -6.18 18.13
C ALA A 148 9.10 -5.13 18.85
N LEU A 149 9.46 -3.86 18.66
CA LEU A 149 8.53 -2.76 18.82
C LEU A 149 7.62 -2.71 17.59
N VAL A 150 6.33 -2.53 17.80
CA VAL A 150 5.36 -2.32 16.71
C VAL A 150 4.82 -0.91 16.82
N LEU A 151 5.08 -0.08 15.82
CA LEU A 151 4.53 1.27 15.72
C LEU A 151 3.41 1.28 14.67
N THR A 152 2.19 1.53 15.13
CA THR A 152 1.02 1.69 14.29
C THR A 152 0.70 3.17 14.18
N MET A 153 0.64 3.70 12.95
CA MET A 153 0.29 5.08 12.67
C MET A 153 -0.79 5.11 11.59
N ASP A 154 -1.96 5.66 11.94
CA ASP A 154 -3.12 5.65 11.05
C ASP A 154 -3.88 6.97 11.05
N GLY A 155 -4.98 7.04 10.28
CA GLY A 155 -5.93 8.12 10.33
C GLY A 155 -6.63 8.17 11.69
N VAL A 156 -7.45 7.18 11.98
CA VAL A 156 -8.08 6.97 13.27
C VAL A 156 -8.75 5.60 13.37
N GLY A 157 -8.45 4.88 14.44
CA GLY A 157 -9.17 3.67 14.85
C GLY A 157 -10.45 3.97 15.63
N GLU A 158 -10.64 3.33 16.78
CA GLU A 158 -11.70 3.72 17.71
C GLU A 158 -11.38 5.11 18.30
N TRP A 159 -10.28 5.21 19.02
CA TRP A 159 -9.74 6.46 19.56
C TRP A 159 -8.28 6.67 19.16
N ALA A 160 -7.50 5.59 19.16
CA ALA A 160 -6.07 5.64 18.83
C ALA A 160 -5.84 6.10 17.40
N THR A 161 -4.83 6.94 17.20
CA THR A 161 -4.31 7.44 15.92
C THR A 161 -2.87 7.03 15.71
N THR A 162 -2.15 6.80 16.81
CA THR A 162 -0.81 6.23 16.87
C THR A 162 -0.74 5.33 18.09
N SER A 163 -0.18 4.14 17.94
CA SER A 163 0.07 3.24 19.06
C SER A 163 1.43 2.57 18.96
N ALA A 164 2.04 2.35 20.11
CA ALA A 164 3.26 1.54 20.24
C ALA A 164 2.95 0.28 21.05
N ALA A 165 3.30 -0.87 20.50
CA ALA A 165 3.13 -2.16 21.15
C ALA A 165 4.45 -2.91 21.24
N LEU A 166 4.61 -3.74 22.27
CA LEU A 166 5.75 -4.66 22.44
C LEU A 166 5.30 -6.07 22.10
N GLY A 167 5.90 -6.65 21.07
CA GLY A 167 5.71 -8.03 20.69
C GLY A 167 6.86 -8.91 21.20
N ARG A 168 6.54 -10.05 21.82
CA ARG A 168 7.51 -11.06 22.29
C ARG A 168 6.90 -12.46 22.20
N GLY A 169 7.44 -13.31 21.34
CA GLY A 169 6.89 -14.64 21.10
C GLY A 169 5.42 -14.55 20.67
N SER A 170 4.49 -15.07 21.46
CA SER A 170 3.05 -14.98 21.21
C SER A 170 2.38 -13.75 21.85
N SER A 171 3.09 -13.00 22.70
CA SER A 171 2.53 -11.82 23.39
C SER A 171 2.66 -10.57 22.51
N LEU A 172 1.62 -9.75 22.51
CA LEU A 172 1.60 -8.44 21.88
C LEU A 172 0.80 -7.49 22.80
N GLU A 173 1.48 -6.49 23.35
CA GLU A 173 0.91 -5.58 24.33
C GLU A 173 1.06 -4.13 23.87
N VAL A 174 -0.08 -3.42 23.74
CA VAL A 174 -0.09 -1.97 23.45
C VAL A 174 0.30 -1.23 24.72
N THR A 175 1.39 -0.46 24.65
CA THR A 175 1.97 0.22 25.82
C THR A 175 1.78 1.73 25.80
N ARG A 176 1.62 2.33 24.62
CA ARG A 176 1.47 3.78 24.44
C ARG A 176 0.47 4.07 23.33
N GLU A 177 -0.32 5.14 23.49
CA GLU A 177 -1.25 5.61 22.47
C GLU A 177 -1.29 7.13 22.41
N MET A 178 -1.53 7.63 21.20
CA MET A 178 -2.02 8.98 20.95
C MET A 178 -3.43 8.88 20.38
N HIS A 179 -4.30 9.78 20.81
CA HIS A 179 -5.73 9.71 20.51
C HIS A 179 -6.19 10.84 19.59
N PHE A 180 -7.28 10.56 18.89
CA PHE A 180 -8.06 11.54 18.16
C PHE A 180 -8.40 12.74 19.06
N PRO A 181 -8.32 14.00 18.58
CA PRO A 181 -8.17 14.38 17.16
C PRO A 181 -6.72 14.57 16.69
N HIS A 182 -5.72 14.22 17.49
CA HIS A 182 -4.31 14.39 17.19
C HIS A 182 -3.79 13.19 16.38
N SER A 183 -3.75 13.33 15.05
CA SER A 183 -3.43 12.25 14.11
C SER A 183 -2.45 12.71 13.05
N LEU A 184 -1.36 11.97 12.86
CA LEU A 184 -0.42 12.18 11.77
C LEU A 184 -1.06 11.84 10.42
N GLY A 185 -1.84 10.76 10.35
CA GLY A 185 -2.56 10.38 9.14
C GLY A 185 -3.56 11.44 8.71
N LEU A 186 -4.41 11.95 9.63
CA LEU A 186 -5.36 13.03 9.32
C LEU A 186 -4.66 14.35 8.99
N LEU A 187 -3.52 14.66 9.62
CA LEU A 187 -2.72 15.82 9.24
C LEU A 187 -2.24 15.69 7.80
N TYR A 188 -1.65 14.55 7.42
CA TYR A 188 -1.19 14.30 6.05
C TYR A 188 -2.36 14.33 5.04
N SER A 189 -3.50 13.75 5.40
CA SER A 189 -4.72 13.78 4.60
C SER A 189 -5.32 15.19 4.45
N ALA A 190 -5.17 16.07 5.45
CA ALA A 190 -5.56 17.48 5.34
C ALA A 190 -4.74 18.22 4.27
N PHE A 191 -3.44 17.95 4.18
CA PHE A 191 -2.59 18.49 3.13
C PHE A 191 -2.83 17.83 1.77
N THR A 192 -3.17 16.54 1.75
CA THR A 192 -3.64 15.83 0.54
C THR A 192 -4.87 16.53 -0.03
N TYR A 193 -5.87 16.81 0.81
CA TYR A 193 -7.05 17.57 0.45
C TYR A 193 -6.70 18.99 -0.04
N TYR A 194 -5.85 19.71 0.72
CA TYR A 194 -5.47 21.09 0.42
C TYR A 194 -4.77 21.24 -0.92
N THR A 195 -3.97 20.25 -1.31
CA THR A 195 -3.33 20.18 -2.63
C THR A 195 -4.24 19.63 -3.73
N GLY A 196 -5.53 19.40 -3.44
CA GLY A 196 -6.56 19.00 -4.39
C GLY A 196 -6.54 17.52 -4.78
N PHE A 197 -5.90 16.67 -3.99
CA PHE A 197 -5.97 15.23 -4.15
C PHE A 197 -7.06 14.62 -3.27
N LYS A 198 -7.62 13.50 -3.72
CA LYS A 198 -8.68 12.78 -3.01
C LYS A 198 -8.10 12.11 -1.76
N VAL A 199 -8.68 12.38 -0.60
CA VAL A 199 -8.31 11.76 0.68
C VAL A 199 -8.55 10.24 0.64
N ASN A 200 -7.74 9.47 1.34
CA ASN A 200 -7.69 8.00 1.39
C ASN A 200 -7.22 7.32 0.09
N SER A 201 -6.91 8.11 -0.95
CA SER A 201 -6.40 7.57 -2.21
C SER A 201 -5.34 8.45 -2.87
N GLY A 202 -5.12 9.67 -2.38
CA GLY A 202 -4.20 10.64 -2.97
C GLY A 202 -2.93 10.92 -2.16
N GLU A 203 -2.78 10.35 -0.97
CA GLU A 203 -1.63 10.55 -0.08
C GLU A 203 -0.31 10.17 -0.77
N TYR A 204 -0.32 9.10 -1.56
CA TYR A 204 0.86 8.71 -2.35
C TYR A 204 1.19 9.69 -3.49
N LYS A 205 0.19 10.45 -4.00
CA LYS A 205 0.41 11.52 -4.99
C LYS A 205 1.10 12.71 -4.33
N LEU A 206 0.66 13.09 -3.13
CA LEU A 206 1.29 14.13 -2.33
C LEU A 206 2.74 13.77 -2.00
N MET A 207 3.00 12.53 -1.55
CA MET A 207 4.34 12.02 -1.29
C MET A 207 5.23 12.07 -2.55
N GLY A 208 4.68 11.68 -3.71
CA GLY A 208 5.41 11.72 -4.99
C GLY A 208 5.64 13.14 -5.53
N LEU A 209 4.85 14.13 -5.09
CA LEU A 209 4.99 15.55 -5.46
C LEU A 209 6.06 16.26 -4.61
N ALA A 210 6.27 15.83 -3.37
CA ALA A 210 7.15 16.47 -2.40
C ALA A 210 8.58 16.74 -2.91
N PRO A 211 9.28 15.84 -3.61
CA PRO A 211 10.64 16.07 -4.08
C PRO A 211 10.80 17.17 -5.14
N TYR A 212 9.69 17.64 -5.74
CA TYR A 212 9.70 18.75 -6.70
C TYR A 212 9.66 20.12 -6.02
N GLY A 213 9.35 20.17 -4.72
CA GLY A 213 9.26 21.40 -3.92
C GLY A 213 10.45 21.62 -3.00
N VAL A 214 10.41 22.77 -2.32
CA VAL A 214 11.29 23.15 -1.22
C VAL A 214 10.45 23.24 0.04
N PRO A 215 10.88 22.73 1.22
CA PRO A 215 10.07 22.71 2.43
C PRO A 215 10.01 24.06 3.16
N GLU A 216 9.74 25.15 2.43
CA GLU A 216 9.72 26.52 2.95
C GLU A 216 8.60 26.80 3.96
N TYR A 217 7.54 25.99 3.96
CA TYR A 217 6.43 26.12 4.91
C TYR A 217 6.58 25.20 6.16
N ARG A 218 7.69 24.45 6.28
CA ARG A 218 7.92 23.51 7.39
C ARG A 218 7.77 24.17 8.75
N ASP A 219 8.49 25.26 9.00
CA ASP A 219 8.46 25.96 10.29
C ASP A 219 7.09 26.60 10.55
N ARG A 220 6.42 27.11 9.49
CA ARG A 220 5.05 27.61 9.58
C ARG A 220 4.07 26.54 10.02
N ILE A 221 4.23 25.28 9.56
CA ILE A 221 3.43 24.16 10.01
C ILE A 221 3.70 23.84 11.48
N LEU A 222 4.97 23.76 11.89
CA LEU A 222 5.35 23.46 13.28
C LEU A 222 4.95 24.58 14.25
N ASP A 223 5.05 25.84 13.86
CA ASP A 223 4.73 26.98 14.74
C ASP A 223 3.22 27.19 14.92
N ASN A 224 2.37 26.74 13.97
CA ASN A 224 0.94 27.07 13.98
C ASN A 224 0.02 25.86 14.05
N LEU A 225 0.38 24.73 13.42
CA LEU A 225 -0.50 23.56 13.28
C LEU A 225 -0.15 22.43 14.24
N VAL A 226 1.15 22.28 14.57
CA VAL A 226 1.68 21.10 15.24
C VAL A 226 2.55 21.49 16.45
N ASP A 227 2.06 21.30 17.65
CA ASP A 227 2.89 21.38 18.87
C ASP A 227 3.66 20.06 19.02
N LEU A 228 4.87 19.99 18.46
CA LEU A 228 5.72 18.80 18.41
C LEU A 228 6.68 18.73 19.61
N LYS A 229 6.60 17.67 20.39
CA LYS A 229 7.46 17.43 21.56
C LYS A 229 8.79 16.76 21.17
N PRO A 230 9.81 16.80 22.05
CA PRO A 230 11.10 16.15 21.79
C PRO A 230 11.01 14.64 21.58
N ASP A 231 10.06 13.95 22.21
CA ASP A 231 9.79 12.52 22.07
C ASP A 231 8.95 12.13 20.85
N GLY A 232 8.60 13.12 20.01
CA GLY A 232 7.79 12.92 18.83
C GLY A 232 6.29 12.92 19.07
N THR A 233 5.82 12.95 20.32
CA THR A 233 4.39 13.17 20.58
C THR A 233 4.00 14.59 20.15
N PHE A 234 2.76 14.78 19.73
CA PHE A 234 2.33 16.07 19.21
C PHE A 234 0.85 16.35 19.51
N ARG A 235 0.50 17.63 19.40
CA ARG A 235 -0.87 18.09 19.40
C ARG A 235 -1.14 18.97 18.19
N LEU A 236 -2.30 18.80 17.56
CA LEU A 236 -2.75 19.62 16.45
C LEU A 236 -3.64 20.75 16.94
N ASP A 237 -3.43 21.99 16.46
CA ASP A 237 -4.37 23.10 16.69
C ASP A 237 -5.63 22.89 15.84
N GLN A 238 -6.68 22.36 16.47
CA GLN A 238 -7.95 22.04 15.82
C GLN A 238 -8.69 23.25 15.25
N SER A 239 -8.25 24.48 15.54
CA SER A 239 -8.85 25.69 14.96
C SER A 239 -8.60 25.87 13.46
N TYR A 240 -7.64 25.12 12.89
CA TYR A 240 -7.30 25.13 11.47
C TYR A 240 -8.00 24.04 10.66
N PHE A 241 -8.58 23.04 11.31
CA PHE A 241 -9.12 21.85 10.69
C PHE A 241 -10.64 21.75 10.84
N ASP A 242 -11.29 21.10 9.88
CA ASP A 242 -12.74 20.86 9.91
C ASP A 242 -13.10 19.37 9.98
N TYR A 243 -12.13 18.46 9.94
CA TYR A 243 -12.40 17.01 9.85
C TYR A 243 -13.11 16.41 11.06
N CYS A 244 -13.08 17.07 12.24
CA CYS A 244 -13.78 16.57 13.42
C CYS A 244 -15.30 16.59 13.27
N THR A 245 -15.85 17.66 12.71
CA THR A 245 -17.30 17.88 12.63
C THR A 245 -17.78 18.53 11.34
N GLY A 246 -16.86 18.87 10.43
CA GLY A 246 -17.14 19.48 9.14
C GLY A 246 -17.27 18.46 8.01
N LEU A 247 -17.44 18.99 6.80
CA LEU A 247 -17.48 18.22 5.53
C LEU A 247 -16.19 18.41 4.70
N ARG A 248 -15.18 19.07 5.27
CA ARG A 248 -13.88 19.36 4.66
C ARG A 248 -12.78 19.00 5.63
N MET A 249 -11.56 18.86 5.12
CA MET A 249 -10.39 18.59 5.97
C MET A 249 -9.84 19.89 6.60
N THR A 250 -9.83 20.99 5.85
CA THR A 250 -9.28 22.30 6.24
C THR A 250 -10.34 23.39 6.19
N ASN A 251 -10.06 24.52 6.82
CA ASN A 251 -10.96 25.69 6.87
C ASN A 251 -10.29 26.97 6.41
N ARG A 252 -11.00 28.12 6.44
CA ARG A 252 -10.49 29.42 5.99
C ARG A 252 -9.28 29.91 6.78
N LYS A 253 -9.12 29.52 8.06
CA LYS A 253 -7.93 29.89 8.84
C LYS A 253 -6.69 29.19 8.30
N PHE A 254 -6.84 27.92 7.85
CA PHE A 254 -5.80 27.19 7.16
C PHE A 254 -5.44 27.85 5.82
N ASP A 255 -6.43 28.22 5.02
CA ASP A 255 -6.20 28.94 3.75
C ASP A 255 -5.45 30.25 3.98
N SER A 256 -5.83 31.01 5.02
CA SER A 256 -5.17 32.28 5.37
C SER A 256 -3.72 32.06 5.84
N LEU A 257 -3.43 30.96 6.50
CA LEU A 257 -2.08 30.62 6.96
C LEU A 257 -1.11 30.45 5.78
N PHE A 258 -1.56 29.81 4.70
CA PHE A 258 -0.75 29.57 3.51
C PHE A 258 -0.93 30.63 2.40
N GLY A 259 -1.92 31.51 2.55
CA GLY A 259 -2.16 32.62 1.63
C GLY A 259 -2.95 32.25 0.37
N GLN A 260 -3.41 31.01 0.25
CA GLN A 260 -4.21 30.51 -0.88
C GLN A 260 -5.30 29.55 -0.39
N PRO A 261 -6.44 29.42 -1.10
CA PRO A 261 -7.43 28.40 -0.82
C PRO A 261 -6.96 27.01 -1.24
N ALA A 262 -7.63 25.97 -0.75
CA ALA A 262 -7.42 24.59 -1.22
C ALA A 262 -7.63 24.50 -2.73
N ARG A 263 -6.73 23.79 -3.43
CA ARG A 263 -6.77 23.57 -4.89
C ARG A 263 -7.99 22.71 -5.28
N GLY A 264 -8.67 23.08 -6.36
CA GLY A 264 -9.66 22.20 -6.99
C GLY A 264 -9.00 21.00 -7.65
N PRO A 265 -9.66 19.81 -7.73
CA PRO A 265 -9.06 18.57 -8.23
C PRO A 265 -8.43 18.68 -9.63
N GLU A 266 -9.07 19.42 -10.53
CA GLU A 266 -8.65 19.59 -11.93
C GLU A 266 -7.79 20.86 -12.18
N GLU A 267 -7.56 21.66 -11.16
CA GLU A 267 -6.71 22.84 -11.30
C GLU A 267 -5.24 22.44 -11.47
N ARG A 268 -4.46 23.31 -12.14
CA ARG A 268 -3.03 23.07 -12.38
C ARG A 268 -2.23 23.07 -11.07
N LEU A 269 -1.36 22.10 -10.90
CA LEU A 269 -0.33 22.11 -9.86
C LEU A 269 0.69 23.23 -10.14
N THR A 270 1.00 24.01 -9.12
CA THR A 270 1.99 25.09 -9.16
C THR A 270 3.14 24.79 -8.20
N GLN A 271 4.20 25.60 -8.24
CA GLN A 271 5.33 25.48 -7.32
C GLN A 271 4.87 25.55 -5.86
N PHE A 272 3.93 26.43 -5.53
CA PHE A 272 3.32 26.50 -4.20
C PHE A 272 2.84 25.13 -3.69
N HIS A 273 2.14 24.35 -4.51
CA HIS A 273 1.63 23.03 -4.12
C HIS A 273 2.77 22.01 -3.92
N MET A 274 3.87 22.14 -4.69
CA MET A 274 5.06 21.32 -4.53
C MET A 274 5.78 21.65 -3.21
N ASP A 275 5.90 22.94 -2.88
CA ASP A 275 6.54 23.41 -1.65
C ASP A 275 5.73 23.06 -0.40
N VAL A 276 4.41 23.12 -0.49
CA VAL A 276 3.50 22.63 0.55
C VAL A 276 3.65 21.12 0.73
N ALA A 277 3.73 20.34 -0.36
CA ALA A 277 3.94 18.90 -0.31
C ALA A 277 5.30 18.54 0.32
N ALA A 278 6.37 19.23 -0.08
CA ALA A 278 7.70 19.07 0.51
C ALA A 278 7.70 19.40 2.01
N SER A 279 6.97 20.44 2.40
CA SER A 279 6.91 20.91 3.79
C SER A 279 6.21 19.93 4.71
N ILE A 280 5.04 19.40 4.32
CA ILE A 280 4.34 18.40 5.15
C ILE A 280 5.09 17.07 5.16
N GLN A 281 5.76 16.68 4.08
CA GLN A 281 6.60 15.50 4.05
C GLN A 281 7.75 15.63 5.05
N ALA A 282 8.45 16.76 5.08
CA ALA A 282 9.53 17.03 6.04
C ALA A 282 9.03 17.01 7.51
N VAL A 283 7.84 17.59 7.79
CA VAL A 283 7.22 17.51 9.13
C VAL A 283 6.86 16.08 9.50
N THR A 284 6.32 15.30 8.56
CA THR A 284 5.98 13.88 8.78
C THR A 284 7.24 13.07 9.12
N GLU A 285 8.30 13.24 8.36
CA GLU A 285 9.60 12.58 8.61
C GLU A 285 10.16 12.93 10.00
N GLU A 286 10.10 14.20 10.38
CA GLU A 286 10.58 14.64 11.69
C GLU A 286 9.77 14.04 12.84
N ILE A 287 8.45 14.01 12.74
CA ILE A 287 7.57 13.39 13.75
C ILE A 287 7.92 11.90 13.88
N VAL A 288 7.98 11.17 12.76
CA VAL A 288 8.25 9.73 12.77
C VAL A 288 9.65 9.43 13.32
N LEU A 289 10.68 10.21 12.93
CA LEU A 289 12.04 10.04 13.45
C LEU A 289 12.13 10.31 14.96
N ARG A 290 11.47 11.35 15.48
CA ARG A 290 11.45 11.60 16.93
C ARG A 290 10.74 10.48 17.68
N LEU A 291 9.57 10.03 17.21
CA LEU A 291 8.84 8.91 17.80
C LEU A 291 9.69 7.64 17.84
N THR A 292 10.30 7.27 16.73
CA THR A 292 11.10 6.04 16.63
C THR A 292 12.35 6.08 17.51
N ARG A 293 13.05 7.21 17.53
CA ARG A 293 14.23 7.40 18.42
C ARG A 293 13.86 7.34 19.90
N ALA A 294 12.78 8.01 20.31
CA ALA A 294 12.31 8.02 21.69
C ALA A 294 11.87 6.61 22.14
N LEU A 295 11.10 5.91 21.30
CA LEU A 295 10.65 4.56 21.58
C LEU A 295 11.79 3.53 21.59
N ALA A 296 12.78 3.66 20.70
CA ALA A 296 13.98 2.83 20.74
C ALA A 296 14.77 3.01 22.05
N ALA A 297 14.97 4.28 22.46
CA ALA A 297 15.66 4.60 23.72
C ALA A 297 14.90 4.13 24.96
N GLU A 298 13.57 4.23 24.97
CA GLU A 298 12.71 3.81 26.09
C GLU A 298 12.66 2.28 26.21
N THR A 299 12.50 1.58 25.09
CA THR A 299 12.22 0.13 25.10
C THR A 299 13.46 -0.74 24.97
N GLY A 300 14.56 -0.20 24.46
CA GLY A 300 15.77 -0.95 24.12
C GLY A 300 15.59 -1.96 22.99
N GLN A 301 14.45 -1.89 22.25
CA GLN A 301 14.18 -2.80 21.15
C GLN A 301 15.07 -2.49 19.94
N ARG A 302 15.55 -3.54 19.27
CA ARG A 302 16.42 -3.44 18.10
C ARG A 302 15.66 -3.63 16.78
N ASN A 303 14.46 -4.19 16.83
CA ASN A 303 13.61 -4.47 15.67
C ASN A 303 12.35 -3.61 15.72
N LEU A 304 11.97 -3.05 14.59
CA LEU A 304 10.77 -2.24 14.42
C LEU A 304 9.84 -2.87 13.38
N CYS A 305 8.57 -3.06 13.75
CA CYS A 305 7.50 -3.35 12.81
C CYS A 305 6.62 -2.12 12.62
N LEU A 306 6.18 -1.85 11.38
CA LEU A 306 5.33 -0.72 11.03
C LEU A 306 4.01 -1.18 10.42
N ALA A 307 2.89 -0.57 10.87
CA ALA A 307 1.54 -0.77 10.33
C ALA A 307 0.70 0.52 10.41
N GLY A 308 -0.53 0.47 9.90
CA GLY A 308 -1.41 1.63 9.71
C GLY A 308 -1.12 2.36 8.40
N GLY A 309 -2.06 3.18 7.94
CA GLY A 309 -1.99 3.85 6.64
C GLY A 309 -0.74 4.71 6.45
N VAL A 310 -0.21 5.33 7.53
CA VAL A 310 1.02 6.15 7.47
C VAL A 310 2.26 5.28 7.20
N ALA A 311 2.26 3.99 7.55
CA ALA A 311 3.36 3.07 7.23
C ALA A 311 3.54 2.83 5.70
N LEU A 312 2.59 3.26 4.87
CA LEU A 312 2.75 3.31 3.41
C LEU A 312 3.61 4.50 2.94
N ASN A 313 3.99 5.42 3.83
CA ASN A 313 4.95 6.47 3.53
C ASN A 313 6.38 5.91 3.49
N CYS A 314 6.73 5.33 2.35
CA CYS A 314 8.02 4.68 2.12
C CYS A 314 9.22 5.61 2.25
N VAL A 315 9.04 6.94 2.10
CA VAL A 315 10.09 7.95 2.29
C VAL A 315 10.43 8.07 3.78
N ALA A 316 9.41 8.22 4.65
CA ALA A 316 9.62 8.22 6.10
C ALA A 316 10.23 6.90 6.58
N ASN A 317 9.77 5.76 6.06
CA ASN A 317 10.32 4.43 6.42
C ASN A 317 11.82 4.33 6.05
N GLY A 318 12.21 4.82 4.86
CA GLY A 318 13.62 4.87 4.45
C GLY A 318 14.47 5.75 5.37
N LYS A 319 13.94 6.89 5.81
CA LYS A 319 14.62 7.77 6.79
C LYS A 319 14.80 7.08 8.14
N VAL A 320 13.79 6.37 8.63
CA VAL A 320 13.89 5.61 9.89
C VAL A 320 14.93 4.50 9.80
N LEU A 321 15.00 3.80 8.66
CA LEU A 321 16.04 2.79 8.44
C LEU A 321 17.45 3.40 8.41
N ALA A 322 17.60 4.51 7.70
CA ALA A 322 18.89 5.22 7.58
C ALA A 322 19.33 5.88 8.90
N ASP A 323 18.40 6.23 9.79
CA ASP A 323 18.68 6.82 11.10
C ASP A 323 19.43 5.86 12.05
N GLY A 324 19.19 4.56 11.91
CA GLY A 324 19.91 3.54 12.67
C GLY A 324 19.48 3.38 14.13
N ALA A 325 18.38 3.99 14.58
CA ALA A 325 17.81 3.78 15.91
C ALA A 325 17.36 2.31 16.11
N PHE A 326 17.02 1.63 15.02
CA PHE A 326 16.73 0.20 14.97
C PHE A 326 17.67 -0.50 13.99
N ASP A 327 18.08 -1.71 14.32
CA ASP A 327 18.93 -2.52 13.43
C ASP A 327 18.15 -3.05 12.23
N HIS A 328 16.88 -3.37 12.45
CA HIS A 328 16.00 -3.94 11.44
C HIS A 328 14.61 -3.29 11.46
N ILE A 329 14.05 -3.09 10.27
CA ILE A 329 12.69 -2.60 10.08
C ILE A 329 11.93 -3.57 9.20
N TRP A 330 10.71 -3.90 9.58
CA TRP A 330 9.78 -4.66 8.79
C TRP A 330 8.45 -3.89 8.65
N VAL A 331 7.96 -3.75 7.45
CA VAL A 331 6.71 -3.02 7.17
C VAL A 331 5.68 -3.98 6.61
N GLN A 332 4.47 -4.00 7.21
CA GLN A 332 3.37 -4.82 6.70
C GLN A 332 3.05 -4.42 5.25
N PRO A 333 3.10 -5.37 4.27
CA PRO A 333 2.81 -5.05 2.87
C PRO A 333 1.41 -4.49 2.64
N ALA A 334 0.41 -4.96 3.39
CA ALA A 334 -0.94 -4.42 3.42
C ALA A 334 -1.15 -3.54 4.67
N ALA A 335 -0.30 -2.52 4.87
CA ALA A 335 -0.26 -1.74 6.11
C ALA A 335 -1.56 -0.96 6.42
N GLY A 336 -2.39 -0.63 5.41
CA GLY A 336 -3.71 -0.01 5.60
C GLY A 336 -4.77 -1.00 6.11
N ASP A 337 -6.04 -0.57 6.07
CA ASP A 337 -7.19 -1.29 6.65
C ASP A 337 -7.41 -2.71 6.10
N ALA A 338 -6.98 -2.98 4.86
CA ALA A 338 -7.02 -4.34 4.31
C ALA A 338 -6.23 -5.34 5.16
N GLY A 339 -5.07 -4.94 5.67
CA GLY A 339 -4.26 -5.76 6.59
C GLY A 339 -4.91 -5.95 7.95
N GLY A 340 -5.85 -5.10 8.33
CA GLY A 340 -6.66 -5.25 9.55
C GLY A 340 -7.44 -6.56 9.56
N ALA A 341 -7.89 -7.05 8.39
CA ALA A 341 -8.52 -8.37 8.28
C ALA A 341 -7.57 -9.49 8.75
N LEU A 342 -6.35 -9.50 8.23
CA LEU A 342 -5.32 -10.46 8.64
C LEU A 342 -4.96 -10.31 10.11
N GLY A 343 -4.77 -9.07 10.56
CA GLY A 343 -4.40 -8.79 11.94
C GLY A 343 -5.47 -9.20 12.95
N ALA A 344 -6.75 -8.99 12.64
CA ALA A 344 -7.86 -9.47 13.48
C ALA A 344 -7.85 -11.00 13.62
N ALA A 345 -7.62 -11.73 12.51
CA ALA A 345 -7.51 -13.18 12.55
C ALA A 345 -6.34 -13.65 13.43
N LEU A 346 -5.16 -13.03 13.26
CA LEU A 346 -3.96 -13.33 14.04
C LEU A 346 -4.13 -12.98 15.51
N ALA A 347 -4.73 -11.81 15.83
CA ALA A 347 -5.03 -11.40 17.21
C ALA A 347 -5.97 -12.39 17.90
N VAL A 348 -7.03 -12.85 17.20
CA VAL A 348 -7.90 -13.90 17.74
C VAL A 348 -7.13 -15.19 17.95
N TYR A 349 -6.35 -15.65 16.98
CA TYR A 349 -5.61 -16.89 17.08
C TYR A 349 -4.58 -16.88 18.22
N TYR A 350 -3.71 -15.87 18.29
CA TYR A 350 -2.62 -15.85 19.27
C TYR A 350 -3.02 -15.28 20.63
N LEU A 351 -3.76 -14.16 20.67
CA LEU A 351 -4.07 -13.46 21.93
C LEU A 351 -5.36 -14.00 22.58
N ASN A 352 -6.44 -14.12 21.80
CA ASN A 352 -7.72 -14.55 22.37
C ASN A 352 -7.73 -16.06 22.67
N GLN A 353 -7.21 -16.88 21.74
CA GLN A 353 -7.16 -18.33 21.88
C GLN A 353 -5.87 -18.86 22.50
N GLY A 354 -4.90 -17.99 22.80
CA GLY A 354 -3.68 -18.33 23.51
C GLY A 354 -2.75 -19.32 22.78
N GLN A 355 -2.80 -19.35 21.43
CA GLN A 355 -1.96 -20.22 20.65
C GLN A 355 -0.49 -19.76 20.67
N LYS A 356 0.44 -20.70 20.53
CA LYS A 356 1.87 -20.38 20.49
C LYS A 356 2.29 -20.00 19.07
N ARG A 357 2.99 -18.88 18.94
CA ARG A 357 3.67 -18.51 17.71
C ARG A 357 4.90 -19.41 17.53
N PRO A 358 5.07 -20.05 16.36
CA PRO A 358 6.31 -20.74 16.05
C PRO A 358 7.47 -19.73 15.99
N PRO A 359 8.70 -20.14 16.33
CA PRO A 359 9.87 -19.28 16.15
C PRO A 359 9.93 -18.81 14.69
N PRO A 360 10.24 -17.52 14.42
CA PRO A 360 10.42 -17.03 13.07
C PRO A 360 11.50 -17.81 12.31
N SER A 361 11.30 -18.03 11.00
CA SER A 361 12.37 -18.59 10.16
C SER A 361 13.55 -17.62 10.07
N ASN A 362 14.77 -18.15 10.13
CA ASN A 362 16.00 -17.33 10.13
C ASN A 362 16.56 -17.10 8.70
N GLY A 363 15.79 -17.37 7.64
CA GLY A 363 16.24 -17.18 6.27
C GLY A 363 16.13 -15.71 5.81
N PRO A 364 17.09 -15.22 5.01
CA PRO A 364 16.99 -13.87 4.44
C PRO A 364 15.71 -13.69 3.60
N GLY A 365 14.90 -12.69 3.95
CA GLY A 365 13.65 -12.38 3.25
C GLY A 365 12.51 -13.37 3.50
N GLU A 366 12.65 -14.31 4.46
CA GLU A 366 11.60 -15.23 4.85
C GLU A 366 10.79 -14.67 6.02
N ASP A 367 9.52 -14.39 5.76
CA ASP A 367 8.51 -14.05 6.75
C ASP A 367 7.20 -14.78 6.44
N ALA A 368 6.23 -14.72 7.36
CA ALA A 368 4.98 -15.45 7.18
C ALA A 368 4.02 -14.82 6.15
N MET A 369 4.36 -13.65 5.56
CA MET A 369 3.60 -13.09 4.45
C MET A 369 3.91 -13.77 3.10
N LYS A 370 4.94 -14.62 3.03
CA LYS A 370 5.28 -15.40 1.82
C LYS A 370 5.43 -14.51 0.57
N GLY A 371 6.12 -13.36 0.72
CA GLY A 371 6.26 -12.38 -0.36
C GLY A 371 4.99 -11.59 -0.67
N ALA A 372 3.99 -11.65 0.21
CA ALA A 372 2.62 -11.11 0.05
C ALA A 372 1.77 -11.82 -1.03
N TYR A 373 2.22 -12.94 -1.60
CA TYR A 373 1.50 -13.71 -2.63
C TYR A 373 0.39 -14.59 -2.02
N LEU A 374 -0.64 -13.93 -1.45
CA LEU A 374 -1.72 -14.56 -0.71
C LEU A 374 -3.07 -14.54 -1.44
N GLY A 375 -3.17 -13.80 -2.54
CA GLY A 375 -4.36 -13.66 -3.37
C GLY A 375 -4.53 -14.77 -4.41
N PRO A 376 -5.48 -14.63 -5.36
CA PRO A 376 -5.77 -15.63 -6.38
C PRO A 376 -4.59 -15.99 -7.27
N GLY A 377 -4.43 -17.28 -7.53
CA GLY A 377 -3.56 -17.84 -8.56
C GLY A 377 -4.38 -18.62 -9.61
N PHE A 378 -3.79 -18.84 -10.77
CA PHE A 378 -4.44 -19.56 -11.87
C PHE A 378 -3.46 -20.55 -12.48
N SER A 379 -3.95 -21.75 -12.78
CA SER A 379 -3.22 -22.76 -13.55
C SER A 379 -3.06 -22.34 -15.02
N ASN A 380 -2.11 -22.97 -15.73
CA ASN A 380 -1.94 -22.71 -17.16
C ASN A 380 -3.20 -23.09 -17.96
N ASP A 381 -3.92 -24.16 -17.57
CA ASP A 381 -5.16 -24.56 -18.23
C ASP A 381 -6.28 -23.53 -18.05
N GLU A 382 -6.43 -22.94 -16.86
CA GLU A 382 -7.40 -21.86 -16.62
C GLU A 382 -7.01 -20.59 -17.41
N ILE A 383 -5.71 -20.29 -17.51
CA ILE A 383 -5.20 -19.14 -18.27
C ILE A 383 -5.51 -19.33 -19.76
N THR A 384 -5.15 -20.49 -20.35
CA THR A 384 -5.39 -20.76 -21.77
C THR A 384 -6.88 -20.78 -22.09
N ALA A 385 -7.71 -21.40 -21.25
CA ALA A 385 -9.16 -21.40 -21.42
C ALA A 385 -9.76 -19.97 -21.41
N ALA A 386 -9.25 -19.08 -20.54
CA ALA A 386 -9.70 -17.69 -20.48
C ALA A 386 -9.24 -16.88 -21.71
N LEU A 387 -8.01 -17.11 -22.19
CA LEU A 387 -7.45 -16.48 -23.39
C LEU A 387 -8.19 -16.93 -24.65
N ASP A 388 -8.46 -18.24 -24.79
CA ASP A 388 -9.22 -18.80 -25.92
C ASP A 388 -10.64 -18.22 -25.97
N ALA A 389 -11.32 -18.16 -24.82
CA ALA A 389 -12.65 -17.55 -24.72
C ALA A 389 -12.67 -16.05 -25.08
N ALA A 390 -11.55 -15.35 -24.85
CA ALA A 390 -11.37 -13.95 -25.21
C ALA A 390 -10.93 -13.74 -26.68
N GLY A 391 -10.66 -14.81 -27.44
CA GLY A 391 -10.16 -14.73 -28.84
C GLY A 391 -8.71 -14.25 -28.94
N ALA A 392 -7.92 -14.41 -27.88
CA ALA A 392 -6.52 -14.00 -27.84
C ALA A 392 -5.64 -14.91 -28.69
N ARG A 393 -4.59 -14.35 -29.28
CA ARG A 393 -3.51 -15.10 -29.96
C ARG A 393 -2.28 -15.14 -29.07
N TYR A 394 -1.74 -16.34 -28.81
CA TYR A 394 -0.63 -16.54 -27.90
C TYR A 394 0.23 -17.76 -28.28
N ASP A 395 1.48 -17.74 -27.84
CA ASP A 395 2.38 -18.87 -27.90
C ASP A 395 2.54 -19.48 -26.51
N VAL A 396 2.43 -20.80 -26.38
CA VAL A 396 2.73 -21.52 -25.13
C VAL A 396 4.20 -21.91 -25.12
N MET A 397 4.90 -21.61 -24.01
CA MET A 397 6.34 -21.78 -23.89
C MET A 397 6.72 -22.53 -22.61
N TYR A 398 7.89 -23.16 -22.60
CA TYR A 398 8.52 -23.60 -21.35
C TYR A 398 8.99 -22.37 -20.54
N ASP A 399 9.11 -22.53 -19.24
CA ASP A 399 9.43 -21.45 -18.28
C ASP A 399 10.71 -20.70 -18.64
N ASP A 400 11.78 -21.42 -18.96
CA ASP A 400 13.07 -20.85 -19.33
C ASP A 400 13.00 -20.06 -20.64
N VAL A 401 12.22 -20.55 -21.61
CA VAL A 401 11.99 -19.86 -22.89
C VAL A 401 11.15 -18.60 -22.68
N LEU A 402 10.08 -18.67 -21.88
CA LEU A 402 9.26 -17.52 -21.55
C LEU A 402 10.09 -16.41 -20.89
N VAL A 403 10.89 -16.78 -19.87
CA VAL A 403 11.78 -15.85 -19.17
C VAL A 403 12.79 -15.22 -20.14
N ALA A 404 13.42 -16.03 -21.00
CA ALA A 404 14.37 -15.54 -22.00
C ALA A 404 13.71 -14.56 -22.99
N ARG A 405 12.54 -14.91 -23.56
CA ARG A 405 11.81 -14.06 -24.49
C ARG A 405 11.31 -12.77 -23.86
N THR A 406 10.84 -12.84 -22.60
CA THR A 406 10.44 -11.65 -21.85
C THR A 406 11.63 -10.73 -21.59
N ALA A 407 12.79 -11.27 -21.21
CA ALA A 407 14.01 -10.50 -21.03
C ALA A 407 14.50 -9.86 -22.36
N ASP A 408 14.34 -10.55 -23.49
CA ASP A 408 14.63 -9.99 -24.83
C ASP A 408 13.71 -8.80 -25.14
N ALA A 409 12.40 -8.93 -24.89
CA ALA A 409 11.41 -7.87 -25.09
C ALA A 409 11.76 -6.63 -24.26
N LEU A 410 12.03 -6.82 -22.96
CA LEU A 410 12.43 -5.75 -22.05
C LEU A 410 13.72 -5.05 -22.49
N ALA A 411 14.76 -5.82 -22.89
CA ALA A 411 16.04 -5.29 -23.34
C ALA A 411 15.92 -4.49 -24.65
N ASN A 412 14.91 -4.80 -25.48
CA ASN A 412 14.56 -4.06 -26.69
C ASN A 412 13.65 -2.83 -26.41
N GLY A 413 13.41 -2.47 -25.13
CA GLY A 413 12.65 -1.29 -24.74
C GLY A 413 11.13 -1.48 -24.78
N GLN A 414 10.63 -2.71 -24.87
CA GLN A 414 9.20 -3.01 -24.86
C GLN A 414 8.65 -3.01 -23.42
N ALA A 415 7.40 -2.55 -23.26
CA ALA A 415 6.67 -2.61 -22.01
C ALA A 415 5.90 -3.93 -21.89
N VAL A 416 6.10 -4.64 -20.80
CA VAL A 416 5.58 -6.01 -20.62
C VAL A 416 4.57 -6.04 -19.47
N GLY A 417 3.35 -6.53 -19.75
CA GLY A 417 2.42 -7.01 -18.73
C GLY A 417 2.90 -8.37 -18.21
N TRP A 418 3.10 -8.47 -16.90
CA TRP A 418 3.62 -9.67 -16.23
C TRP A 418 2.60 -10.18 -15.23
N PHE A 419 2.00 -11.34 -15.52
CA PHE A 419 0.96 -11.97 -14.71
C PHE A 419 1.39 -13.39 -14.35
N GLN A 420 1.85 -13.58 -13.11
CA GLN A 420 2.51 -14.82 -12.69
C GLN A 420 2.12 -15.21 -11.27
N GLY A 421 1.91 -16.52 -11.05
CA GLY A 421 1.64 -17.07 -9.74
C GLY A 421 0.43 -16.48 -9.03
N ARG A 422 0.47 -16.44 -7.69
CA ARG A 422 -0.57 -15.82 -6.86
C ARG A 422 -0.45 -14.30 -6.86
N MET A 423 -1.59 -13.63 -6.72
CA MET A 423 -1.67 -12.17 -6.62
C MET A 423 -1.16 -11.68 -5.25
N GLU A 424 -0.60 -10.49 -5.23
CA GLU A 424 -0.17 -9.81 -4.01
C GLU A 424 -1.37 -9.35 -3.16
N PHE A 425 -1.24 -9.49 -1.83
CA PHE A 425 -2.11 -8.87 -0.84
C PHE A 425 -1.50 -7.55 -0.38
N GLY A 426 -2.15 -6.44 -0.73
CA GLY A 426 -1.67 -5.08 -0.47
C GLY A 426 -1.69 -4.19 -1.71
N PRO A 427 -1.27 -2.90 -1.57
CA PRO A 427 -1.41 -1.90 -2.63
C PRO A 427 -0.27 -1.93 -3.67
N ARG A 428 0.76 -2.76 -3.47
CA ARG A 428 1.95 -2.79 -4.35
C ARG A 428 1.95 -4.04 -5.22
N ALA A 429 2.32 -3.86 -6.49
CA ALA A 429 2.67 -4.98 -7.37
C ALA A 429 4.13 -5.37 -7.10
N LEU A 430 4.37 -6.65 -6.86
CA LEU A 430 5.66 -7.18 -6.41
C LEU A 430 6.20 -8.27 -7.37
N GLY A 431 5.69 -8.33 -8.61
CA GLY A 431 6.09 -9.33 -9.61
C GLY A 431 5.07 -10.45 -9.82
N GLY A 432 3.86 -10.34 -9.24
CA GLY A 432 2.73 -11.22 -9.52
C GLY A 432 1.77 -10.61 -10.54
N ARG A 433 1.44 -9.32 -10.37
CA ARG A 433 0.54 -8.54 -11.23
C ARG A 433 1.20 -7.21 -11.57
N SER A 434 2.22 -7.25 -12.42
CA SER A 434 3.14 -6.13 -12.67
C SER A 434 3.15 -5.69 -14.13
N ILE A 435 3.46 -4.42 -14.35
CA ILE A 435 3.98 -3.93 -15.63
C ILE A 435 5.47 -3.71 -15.44
N LEU A 436 6.26 -4.30 -16.31
CA LEU A 436 7.72 -4.28 -16.31
C LEU A 436 8.27 -3.52 -17.51
N ALA A 437 9.41 -2.85 -17.34
CA ALA A 437 10.10 -2.16 -18.42
C ALA A 437 11.59 -1.96 -18.12
N ASP A 438 12.36 -1.54 -19.12
CA ASP A 438 13.77 -1.22 -19.00
C ASP A 438 13.98 0.11 -18.28
N PRO A 439 14.65 0.16 -17.11
CA PRO A 439 14.88 1.39 -16.36
C PRO A 439 15.95 2.30 -16.97
N ARG A 440 16.78 1.80 -17.92
CA ARG A 440 17.90 2.53 -18.53
C ARG A 440 17.42 3.55 -19.57
N SER A 441 16.21 3.36 -20.11
CA SER A 441 15.63 4.27 -21.11
C SER A 441 15.14 5.57 -20.46
N PRO A 442 15.62 6.74 -20.86
CA PRO A 442 15.16 8.01 -20.34
C PRO A 442 13.71 8.35 -20.75
N GLU A 443 13.22 7.77 -21.85
CA GLU A 443 11.86 7.98 -22.35
C GLU A 443 10.84 7.06 -21.63
N MET A 444 11.30 5.99 -20.96
CA MET A 444 10.40 4.94 -20.44
C MET A 444 9.43 5.48 -19.39
N GLN A 445 9.87 6.38 -18.50
CA GLN A 445 8.98 6.98 -17.50
C GLN A 445 7.82 7.73 -18.16
N ARG A 446 8.10 8.51 -19.20
CA ARG A 446 7.08 9.24 -19.96
C ARG A 446 6.14 8.28 -20.69
N THR A 447 6.69 7.30 -21.39
CA THR A 447 5.94 6.28 -22.14
C THR A 447 4.96 5.55 -21.22
N LEU A 448 5.43 5.01 -20.10
CA LEU A 448 4.58 4.29 -19.16
C LEU A 448 3.50 5.19 -18.54
N ASN A 449 3.81 6.42 -18.14
CA ASN A 449 2.82 7.32 -17.54
C ASN A 449 1.74 7.75 -18.54
N LEU A 450 2.12 8.13 -19.77
CA LEU A 450 1.19 8.71 -20.72
C LEU A 450 0.45 7.67 -21.57
N LYS A 451 1.13 6.59 -21.99
CA LYS A 451 0.59 5.63 -22.94
C LYS A 451 0.02 4.37 -22.29
N VAL A 452 0.54 3.98 -21.12
CA VAL A 452 0.12 2.76 -20.43
C VAL A 452 -0.78 3.07 -19.24
N LYS A 453 -0.37 4.04 -18.41
CA LYS A 453 -1.07 4.35 -17.14
C LYS A 453 -2.09 5.48 -17.26
N TYR A 454 -2.06 6.28 -18.32
CA TYR A 454 -2.95 7.44 -18.55
C TYR A 454 -3.00 8.39 -17.35
N ARG A 455 -1.83 8.74 -16.77
CA ARG A 455 -1.73 9.52 -15.53
C ARG A 455 -0.69 10.63 -15.61
N GLU A 456 -0.59 11.40 -14.53
CA GLU A 456 0.33 12.52 -14.39
C GLU A 456 1.81 12.07 -14.58
N SER A 457 2.58 12.80 -15.38
CA SER A 457 3.95 12.45 -15.77
C SER A 457 4.96 12.54 -14.61
N PHE A 458 4.67 13.33 -13.56
CA PHE A 458 5.58 13.52 -12.41
C PHE A 458 5.69 12.28 -11.50
N ARG A 459 4.80 11.32 -11.64
CA ARG A 459 4.78 10.13 -10.76
C ARG A 459 5.95 9.21 -11.07
N PRO A 460 6.80 8.89 -10.06
CA PRO A 460 7.93 8.00 -10.26
C PRO A 460 7.47 6.54 -10.40
N PHE A 461 8.34 5.72 -11.00
CA PHE A 461 8.23 4.27 -10.98
C PHE A 461 9.21 3.68 -9.98
N ALA A 462 8.92 2.46 -9.53
CA ALA A 462 9.74 1.75 -8.57
C ALA A 462 10.67 0.76 -9.29
N PRO A 463 11.93 0.58 -8.82
CA PRO A 463 12.78 -0.53 -9.25
C PRO A 463 12.45 -1.81 -8.50
N SER A 464 12.51 -2.94 -9.22
CA SER A 464 12.79 -4.25 -8.65
C SER A 464 14.23 -4.64 -8.97
N VAL A 465 14.94 -5.18 -8.00
CA VAL A 465 16.36 -5.57 -8.12
C VAL A 465 16.55 -6.95 -7.48
N ALA A 466 17.42 -7.80 -8.06
CA ALA A 466 17.83 -9.03 -7.40
C ALA A 466 18.51 -8.70 -6.07
N ARG A 467 18.14 -9.41 -5.00
CA ARG A 467 18.57 -9.08 -3.62
C ARG A 467 20.08 -8.98 -3.49
N GLU A 468 20.80 -9.87 -4.15
CA GLU A 468 22.27 -9.92 -4.16
C GLU A 468 22.93 -8.70 -4.83
N ASN A 469 22.21 -7.98 -5.69
CA ASN A 469 22.72 -6.82 -6.40
C ASN A 469 22.27 -5.47 -5.80
N VAL A 470 21.43 -5.45 -4.74
CA VAL A 470 20.84 -4.20 -4.25
C VAL A 470 21.90 -3.18 -3.80
N ALA A 471 22.95 -3.62 -3.09
CA ALA A 471 24.01 -2.75 -2.58
C ALA A 471 24.94 -2.20 -3.69
N ASP A 472 24.93 -2.78 -4.88
CA ASP A 472 25.71 -2.30 -6.04
C ASP A 472 25.03 -1.11 -6.74
N TRP A 473 23.72 -0.92 -6.51
CA TRP A 473 22.92 0.09 -7.20
C TRP A 473 22.34 1.15 -6.26
N PHE A 474 22.08 0.77 -5.00
CA PHE A 474 21.40 1.65 -4.04
C PHE A 474 22.17 1.70 -2.72
N ASN A 475 22.02 2.81 -1.99
CA ASN A 475 22.51 2.95 -0.63
C ASN A 475 21.62 2.15 0.34
N LEU A 476 21.49 0.86 0.07
CA LEU A 476 20.66 -0.08 0.82
C LEU A 476 21.34 -1.46 0.82
N ASP A 477 21.63 -1.99 2.01
CA ASP A 477 22.17 -3.34 2.23
C ASP A 477 21.15 -4.30 2.88
N LYS A 478 19.96 -3.81 3.20
CA LYS A 478 18.87 -4.53 3.86
C LYS A 478 17.83 -5.03 2.88
N ASP A 479 16.95 -5.92 3.35
CA ASP A 479 15.82 -6.42 2.58
C ASP A 479 14.70 -5.37 2.48
N SER A 480 14.10 -5.26 1.30
CA SER A 480 12.93 -4.43 1.01
C SER A 480 11.96 -5.20 0.09
N PRO A 481 11.41 -6.34 0.54
CA PRO A 481 10.64 -7.22 -0.35
C PRO A 481 9.31 -6.59 -0.79
N TYR A 482 8.76 -5.64 -0.03
CA TYR A 482 7.41 -5.11 -0.18
C TYR A 482 7.34 -3.70 -0.80
N MET A 483 8.47 -3.18 -1.32
CA MET A 483 8.50 -1.87 -1.99
C MET A 483 8.01 -0.73 -1.07
N LEU A 484 8.38 -0.79 0.22
CA LEU A 484 7.98 0.15 1.27
C LEU A 484 9.16 0.88 1.93
N ILE A 485 10.35 0.78 1.33
CA ILE A 485 11.57 1.49 1.73
C ILE A 485 12.09 2.30 0.53
N VAL A 486 12.41 3.56 0.80
CA VAL A 486 13.11 4.45 -0.15
C VAL A 486 14.57 4.56 0.28
N ALA A 487 15.48 4.40 -0.69
CA ALA A 487 16.89 4.72 -0.53
C ALA A 487 17.43 5.41 -1.79
N GLU A 488 18.58 6.05 -1.68
CA GLU A 488 19.19 6.74 -2.80
C GLU A 488 19.92 5.77 -3.75
N VAL A 489 19.92 6.10 -5.03
CA VAL A 489 20.81 5.49 -6.02
C VAL A 489 22.26 5.84 -5.63
N ARG A 490 23.17 4.88 -5.70
CA ARG A 490 24.59 5.08 -5.38
C ARG A 490 25.20 6.22 -6.19
N GLU A 491 26.12 6.95 -5.58
CA GLU A 491 26.77 8.11 -6.20
C GLU A 491 27.53 7.75 -7.48
N ASP A 492 28.19 6.59 -7.50
CA ASP A 492 28.93 6.07 -8.65
C ASP A 492 28.02 5.64 -9.83
N ARG A 493 26.72 5.51 -9.61
CA ARG A 493 25.67 5.24 -10.60
C ARG A 493 24.91 6.48 -11.04
N ARG A 494 25.19 7.64 -10.42
CA ARG A 494 24.57 8.92 -10.79
C ARG A 494 25.30 9.56 -11.97
N ARG A 495 24.52 10.18 -12.83
CA ARG A 495 25.06 11.01 -13.90
C ARG A 495 25.43 12.40 -13.33
N LYS A 496 26.60 12.92 -13.74
CA LYS A 496 26.94 14.32 -13.44
C LYS A 496 26.00 15.24 -14.20
N MET A 497 25.33 16.09 -13.45
CA MET A 497 24.45 17.14 -14.00
C MET A 497 25.27 18.28 -14.59
N THR A 498 24.78 18.88 -15.66
CA THR A 498 25.32 20.17 -16.14
C THR A 498 24.82 21.30 -15.25
N HIS A 499 25.52 22.40 -15.20
CA HIS A 499 25.12 23.57 -14.42
C HIS A 499 23.72 24.10 -14.79
N ALA A 500 23.32 24.00 -16.06
CA ALA A 500 21.99 24.37 -16.53
C ALA A 500 20.91 23.41 -15.99
N GLU A 501 21.19 22.11 -15.93
CA GLU A 501 20.27 21.10 -15.38
C GLU A 501 20.11 21.23 -13.87
N GLU A 502 21.17 21.60 -13.15
CA GLU A 502 21.12 21.88 -11.70
C GLU A 502 20.25 23.09 -11.35
N GLN A 503 20.19 24.07 -12.25
CA GLN A 503 19.38 25.28 -12.09
C GLN A 503 17.88 25.07 -12.35
N LEU A 504 17.48 23.92 -12.90
CA LEU A 504 16.08 23.59 -13.11
C LEU A 504 15.32 23.49 -11.78
N PHE A 505 14.07 23.92 -11.79
CA PHE A 505 13.26 23.95 -10.60
C PHE A 505 11.89 23.28 -10.82
N GLY A 506 11.32 22.68 -9.75
CA GLY A 506 10.02 22.06 -9.81
C GLY A 506 9.92 20.96 -10.88
N ILE A 507 8.83 20.98 -11.64
CA ILE A 507 8.50 19.94 -12.63
C ILE A 507 9.47 19.91 -13.83
N GLU A 508 10.25 20.97 -14.05
CA GLU A 508 11.25 21.02 -15.13
C GLU A 508 12.34 19.97 -14.93
N LYS A 509 12.59 19.58 -13.67
CA LYS A 509 13.54 18.51 -13.33
C LYS A 509 13.13 17.14 -13.86
N LEU A 510 11.86 16.93 -14.20
CA LEU A 510 11.31 15.60 -14.51
C LEU A 510 12.03 14.87 -15.65
N ASN A 511 12.35 15.61 -16.73
CA ASN A 511 12.88 15.02 -17.96
C ASN A 511 14.41 14.94 -18.01
N VAL A 512 15.10 15.21 -16.89
CA VAL A 512 16.55 15.16 -16.82
C VAL A 512 17.01 13.79 -16.35
N PRO A 513 17.74 13.00 -17.17
CA PRO A 513 18.33 11.74 -16.72
C PRO A 513 19.38 11.98 -15.64
N ARG A 514 19.28 11.34 -14.48
CA ARG A 514 20.14 11.57 -13.29
C ARG A 514 21.04 10.40 -12.94
N SER A 515 20.77 9.24 -13.53
CA SER A 515 21.49 8.01 -13.23
C SER A 515 21.53 7.08 -14.42
N GLU A 516 22.18 5.93 -14.29
CA GLU A 516 22.16 4.83 -15.26
C GLU A 516 20.77 4.18 -15.40
N ILE A 517 19.86 4.40 -14.43
CA ILE A 517 18.47 3.89 -14.38
C ILE A 517 17.45 5.03 -14.24
N PRO A 518 17.39 5.95 -15.23
CA PRO A 518 16.62 7.21 -15.10
C PRO A 518 15.12 7.00 -14.91
N ALA A 519 14.54 5.93 -15.45
CA ALA A 519 13.09 5.68 -15.35
C ALA A 519 12.61 5.36 -13.93
N VAL A 520 13.53 4.97 -13.02
CA VAL A 520 13.22 4.63 -11.62
C VAL A 520 13.95 5.52 -10.60
N THR A 521 14.69 6.52 -11.07
CA THR A 521 15.39 7.49 -10.21
C THR A 521 14.59 8.77 -10.11
N HIS A 522 14.15 9.11 -8.90
CA HIS A 522 13.40 10.33 -8.66
C HIS A 522 14.30 11.59 -8.74
N VAL A 523 13.69 12.78 -8.71
CA VAL A 523 14.41 14.07 -8.87
C VAL A 523 15.42 14.36 -7.76
N ASP A 524 15.29 13.71 -6.61
CA ASP A 524 16.19 13.76 -5.46
C ASP A 524 17.15 12.55 -5.38
N TYR A 525 17.33 11.82 -6.47
CA TYR A 525 18.13 10.58 -6.57
C TYR A 525 17.58 9.40 -5.77
N SER A 526 16.43 9.53 -5.16
CA SER A 526 15.80 8.43 -4.41
C SER A 526 15.10 7.42 -5.33
N ALA A 527 14.90 6.21 -4.81
CA ALA A 527 14.11 5.16 -5.44
C ALA A 527 13.37 4.34 -4.38
N ARG A 528 12.15 3.90 -4.68
CA ARG A 528 11.35 3.02 -3.82
C ARG A 528 11.61 1.57 -4.21
N ILE A 529 12.47 0.90 -3.48
CA ILE A 529 13.14 -0.32 -3.87
C ILE A 529 12.31 -1.56 -3.50
N GLN A 530 12.24 -2.52 -4.44
CA GLN A 530 11.87 -3.90 -4.16
C GLN A 530 13.08 -4.81 -4.35
N THR A 531 13.47 -5.55 -3.29
CA THR A 531 14.42 -6.66 -3.41
C THR A 531 13.67 -7.95 -3.72
N VAL A 532 14.19 -8.73 -4.66
CA VAL A 532 13.60 -10.00 -5.10
C VAL A 532 14.56 -11.13 -4.81
N THR A 533 14.08 -12.18 -4.12
CA THR A 533 14.85 -13.40 -3.81
C THR A 533 14.31 -14.61 -4.57
N PRO A 534 15.14 -15.61 -4.87
CA PRO A 534 14.64 -16.86 -5.48
C PRO A 534 13.72 -17.66 -4.53
N ALA A 535 13.81 -17.44 -3.21
CA ALA A 535 12.96 -18.11 -2.23
C ALA A 535 11.49 -17.65 -2.32
N THR A 536 11.26 -16.33 -2.50
CA THR A 536 9.90 -15.77 -2.52
C THR A 536 9.28 -15.71 -3.91
N ASN A 537 10.08 -15.42 -4.96
CA ASN A 537 9.58 -15.37 -6.34
C ASN A 537 10.68 -15.85 -7.33
N PRO A 538 10.86 -17.17 -7.49
CA PRO A 538 11.93 -17.73 -8.33
C PRO A 538 11.84 -17.33 -9.80
N ARG A 539 10.62 -17.26 -10.38
CA ARG A 539 10.41 -16.89 -11.79
C ARG A 539 10.76 -15.42 -12.04
N TYR A 540 10.38 -14.51 -11.14
CA TYR A 540 10.68 -13.09 -11.26
C TYR A 540 12.18 -12.82 -11.02
N HIS A 541 12.78 -13.52 -10.06
CA HIS A 541 14.23 -13.46 -9.86
C HIS A 541 15.00 -13.95 -11.10
N ALA A 542 14.56 -15.06 -11.71
CA ALA A 542 15.15 -15.57 -12.96
C ALA A 542 15.03 -14.56 -14.11
N LEU A 543 13.91 -13.83 -14.20
CA LEU A 543 13.72 -12.76 -15.18
C LEU A 543 14.72 -11.61 -14.98
N LEU A 544 14.92 -11.17 -13.73
CA LEU A 544 15.92 -10.14 -13.38
C LEU A 544 17.34 -10.59 -13.80
N LYS A 545 17.71 -11.83 -13.51
CA LYS A 545 19.01 -12.39 -13.92
C LYS A 545 19.15 -12.55 -15.43
N ALA A 546 18.08 -12.94 -16.13
CA ALA A 546 18.07 -13.03 -17.58
C ALA A 546 18.20 -11.65 -18.24
N PHE A 547 17.59 -10.62 -17.68
CA PHE A 547 17.72 -9.23 -18.13
C PHE A 547 19.13 -8.69 -17.84
N GLU A 548 19.69 -8.95 -16.66
CA GLU A 548 21.07 -8.59 -16.30
C GLU A 548 22.07 -9.18 -17.28
N ALA A 549 21.93 -10.46 -17.63
CA ALA A 549 22.82 -11.14 -18.56
C ALA A 549 22.85 -10.49 -19.97
N ARG A 550 21.77 -9.83 -20.39
CA ARG A 550 21.64 -9.13 -21.69
C ARG A 550 22.14 -7.69 -21.63
N THR A 551 21.99 -7.06 -20.49
CA THR A 551 22.08 -5.59 -20.38
C THR A 551 23.15 -5.10 -19.41
N GLY A 552 23.65 -5.97 -18.54
CA GLY A 552 24.52 -5.63 -17.42
C GLY A 552 23.78 -4.91 -16.27
N CYS A 553 22.44 -4.78 -16.34
CA CYS A 553 21.61 -4.09 -15.35
C CYS A 553 20.68 -5.10 -14.64
N PRO A 554 20.83 -5.34 -13.32
CA PRO A 554 19.99 -6.27 -12.58
C PRO A 554 18.68 -5.61 -12.06
N VAL A 555 18.26 -4.49 -12.67
CA VAL A 555 17.13 -3.67 -12.23
C VAL A 555 16.07 -3.61 -13.31
N LEU A 556 14.80 -3.75 -12.93
CA LEU A 556 13.64 -3.52 -13.81
C LEU A 556 12.73 -2.44 -13.22
N VAL A 557 12.05 -1.68 -14.07
CA VAL A 557 10.87 -0.93 -13.66
C VAL A 557 9.79 -1.92 -13.24
N ASN A 558 9.18 -1.71 -12.06
CA ASN A 558 8.01 -2.45 -11.61
C ASN A 558 6.89 -1.50 -11.19
N THR A 559 5.73 -1.63 -11.81
CA THR A 559 4.52 -0.91 -11.43
C THR A 559 3.30 -1.84 -11.50
N SER A 560 2.23 -1.48 -10.81
CA SER A 560 0.99 -2.28 -10.79
C SER A 560 0.42 -2.52 -12.20
N PHE A 561 -0.09 -3.72 -12.45
CA PHE A 561 -0.74 -4.03 -13.72
C PHE A 561 -2.20 -3.53 -13.68
N ASN A 562 -2.39 -2.31 -14.13
CA ASN A 562 -3.68 -1.60 -14.23
C ASN A 562 -3.49 -0.28 -14.98
N VAL A 563 -4.57 0.37 -15.38
CA VAL A 563 -4.59 1.79 -15.79
C VAL A 563 -5.02 2.69 -14.62
N ARG A 564 -5.09 4.02 -14.84
CA ARG A 564 -5.54 4.99 -13.83
C ARG A 564 -6.99 4.69 -13.41
N GLY A 565 -7.27 4.71 -12.11
CA GLY A 565 -8.61 4.42 -11.55
C GLY A 565 -8.95 2.92 -11.43
N GLU A 566 -8.27 2.06 -12.18
CA GLU A 566 -8.49 0.61 -12.16
C GLU A 566 -7.84 -0.03 -10.91
N PRO A 567 -8.51 -0.98 -10.21
CA PRO A 567 -7.82 -1.91 -9.32
C PRO A 567 -6.80 -2.76 -10.07
N ILE A 568 -5.73 -3.23 -9.41
CA ILE A 568 -4.76 -4.15 -10.04
C ILE A 568 -5.53 -5.35 -10.63
N VAL A 569 -5.16 -5.78 -11.85
CA VAL A 569 -5.80 -6.93 -12.52
C VAL A 569 -5.77 -8.17 -11.63
N CYS A 570 -6.88 -8.89 -11.57
CA CYS A 570 -7.02 -10.08 -10.72
C CYS A 570 -7.02 -11.37 -11.53
N THR A 571 -7.85 -11.43 -12.57
CA THR A 571 -8.06 -12.60 -13.41
C THR A 571 -7.27 -12.53 -14.72
N PRO A 572 -7.05 -13.68 -15.43
CA PRO A 572 -6.47 -13.67 -16.77
C PRO A 572 -7.23 -12.79 -17.76
N LEU A 573 -8.55 -12.75 -17.64
CA LEU A 573 -9.39 -11.89 -18.50
C LEU A 573 -9.19 -10.40 -18.20
N ASP A 574 -9.03 -10.00 -16.91
CA ASP A 574 -8.69 -8.61 -16.56
C ASP A 574 -7.34 -8.23 -17.15
N ALA A 575 -6.33 -9.12 -17.06
CA ALA A 575 -5.00 -8.88 -17.61
C ALA A 575 -5.04 -8.71 -19.14
N PHE A 576 -5.79 -9.56 -19.85
CA PHE A 576 -5.95 -9.45 -21.29
C PHE A 576 -6.70 -8.17 -21.68
N ARG A 577 -7.78 -7.82 -21.01
CA ARG A 577 -8.52 -6.58 -21.25
C ARG A 577 -7.66 -5.33 -21.02
N CYS A 578 -6.93 -5.28 -19.91
CA CYS A 578 -6.00 -4.18 -19.64
C CYS A 578 -4.87 -4.11 -20.67
N PHE A 579 -4.32 -5.26 -21.11
CA PHE A 579 -3.35 -5.35 -22.18
C PHE A 579 -3.92 -4.79 -23.49
N MET A 580 -5.12 -5.18 -23.89
CA MET A 580 -5.75 -4.69 -25.12
C MET A 580 -6.16 -3.21 -25.05
N GLY A 581 -6.46 -2.70 -23.83
CA GLY A 581 -6.93 -1.34 -23.60
C GLY A 581 -5.83 -0.28 -23.39
N CYS A 582 -4.55 -0.64 -23.44
CA CYS A 582 -3.42 0.30 -23.26
C CYS A 582 -2.24 -0.06 -24.18
N ASP A 583 -1.23 0.81 -24.27
CA ASP A 583 -0.07 0.64 -25.16
C ASP A 583 1.02 -0.28 -24.53
N LEU A 584 0.62 -1.45 -24.01
CA LEU A 584 1.57 -2.51 -23.68
C LEU A 584 1.96 -3.28 -24.94
N ASP A 585 3.25 -3.62 -25.10
CA ASP A 585 3.76 -4.34 -26.27
C ASP A 585 3.56 -5.85 -26.14
N VAL A 586 3.80 -6.39 -24.94
CA VAL A 586 3.82 -7.83 -24.66
C VAL A 586 3.03 -8.12 -23.38
N LEU A 587 2.33 -9.27 -23.34
CA LEU A 587 1.76 -9.86 -22.14
C LEU A 587 2.36 -11.25 -21.92
N ALA A 588 3.07 -11.42 -20.79
CA ALA A 588 3.56 -12.71 -20.31
C ALA A 588 2.66 -13.20 -19.16
N ILE A 589 1.81 -14.17 -19.43
CA ILE A 589 0.78 -14.67 -18.50
C ILE A 589 0.86 -16.19 -18.37
N GLY A 590 1.13 -16.69 -17.13
CA GLY A 590 1.47 -18.10 -16.95
C GLY A 590 2.60 -18.51 -17.88
N ASN A 591 2.37 -19.51 -18.72
CA ASN A 591 3.30 -19.96 -19.75
C ASN A 591 2.95 -19.45 -21.15
N CYS A 592 2.06 -18.46 -21.25
CA CYS A 592 1.65 -17.86 -22.52
C CYS A 592 2.36 -16.52 -22.74
N LEU A 593 2.82 -16.29 -23.97
CA LEU A 593 3.35 -15.01 -24.43
C LEU A 593 2.47 -14.45 -25.55
N LEU A 594 1.96 -13.23 -25.36
CA LEU A 594 1.14 -12.51 -26.35
C LEU A 594 1.91 -11.27 -26.80
N ARG A 595 1.83 -10.97 -28.10
CA ARG A 595 2.29 -9.69 -28.65
C ARG A 595 1.10 -8.86 -29.06
N LYS A 596 1.15 -7.56 -28.83
CA LYS A 596 0.06 -6.65 -29.19
C LYS A 596 -0.20 -6.64 -30.69
N GLU A 597 0.85 -6.62 -31.47
CA GLU A 597 0.80 -6.59 -32.94
C GLU A 597 0.14 -7.82 -33.58
N ASP A 598 0.14 -8.96 -32.87
CA ASP A 598 -0.46 -10.21 -33.35
C ASP A 598 -1.97 -10.32 -33.03
N GLN A 599 -2.49 -9.44 -32.17
CA GLN A 599 -3.88 -9.49 -31.73
C GLN A 599 -4.82 -8.90 -32.81
N ASP A 600 -6.08 -9.36 -32.78
CA ASP A 600 -7.12 -8.79 -33.64
C ASP A 600 -7.43 -7.35 -33.16
N PRO A 601 -7.28 -6.33 -34.01
CA PRO A 601 -7.60 -4.95 -33.64
C PRO A 601 -9.08 -4.75 -33.20
N ALA A 602 -9.99 -5.62 -33.60
CA ALA A 602 -11.38 -5.57 -33.17
C ALA A 602 -11.57 -5.85 -31.66
N LEU A 603 -10.56 -6.43 -31.01
CA LEU A 603 -10.52 -6.66 -29.55
C LEU A 603 -10.01 -5.46 -28.76
N GLU A 604 -9.51 -4.41 -29.44
CA GLU A 604 -9.16 -3.16 -28.76
C GLU A 604 -10.39 -2.50 -28.14
N THR A 605 -10.24 -2.08 -26.90
CA THR A 605 -11.28 -1.37 -26.15
C THR A 605 -10.78 0.00 -25.74
N ASP A 606 -11.66 1.01 -25.79
CA ASP A 606 -11.36 2.29 -25.17
C ASP A 606 -11.37 2.12 -23.64
N TYR A 607 -10.18 1.95 -23.08
CA TYR A 607 -9.97 1.64 -21.66
C TYR A 607 -9.67 2.88 -20.83
N LYS A 608 -9.42 4.03 -21.50
CA LYS A 608 -8.95 5.25 -20.87
C LYS A 608 -9.97 5.85 -19.90
N ASP A 609 -11.26 5.79 -20.26
CA ASP A 609 -12.37 6.38 -19.50
C ASP A 609 -13.25 5.28 -18.84
N ALA A 610 -12.78 4.03 -18.79
CA ALA A 610 -13.55 2.90 -18.26
C ALA A 610 -13.71 2.90 -16.73
N PHE A 611 -12.87 3.66 -16.00
CA PHE A 611 -12.84 3.69 -14.54
C PHE A 611 -12.96 5.10 -13.99
N GLU A 612 -13.59 5.24 -12.81
CA GLU A 612 -13.65 6.51 -12.09
C GLU A 612 -12.22 6.96 -11.71
N LEU A 613 -11.93 8.24 -11.92
CA LEU A 613 -10.63 8.82 -11.58
C LEU A 613 -10.47 8.95 -10.06
N ASP A 614 -9.31 8.57 -9.55
CA ASP A 614 -8.89 8.69 -8.15
C ASP A 614 -8.12 9.98 -7.84
#